data_42227a6fb05fa5c4d9e65e1cad643351
#
_entry.id   42227a6fb05fa5c4d9e65e1cad643351
#
_cell.length_a   1.000
_cell.length_b   1.000
_cell.length_c   1.000
_cell.angle_alpha   90.00
_cell.angle_beta   90.00
_cell.angle_gamma   90.00
#
_symmetry.space_group_name_H-M   'P 1'
#
loop_
_entity.id
_entity.type
_entity.pdbx_description
1 polymer ?
#
loop_
_entity_poly.entity_id
_entity_poly.type
_entity_poly.pdbx_seq_one_letter_code
_entity_poly.pdbx_strand_id
1 'polypeptide(L)'
;MNPYHKHCKDIDEVINAIDEYNQLRKTLDYATDGIVIKVNEFELYDEIGYTVKVPKWAIAYKFPAEMVTTKLKDIVFTVGRTGKIIPNAVLDPVYIAGTVVSRATLNNEDFIVSRDIRIGDYVRVRKAGEIIPEVVDVDISRRQEGLKPFEMLKYCPKCGSPIVKDGSDVLYFCKNPECGGRILEGIIHFASRAAMDIEGLGEKQIEQLYSMGYLTAVSYTHLTLPT
;
A
#
# COMPACT_ATOMS: atom_id res chain seq x y z
N MET A 1 26.24 -12.57 12.48
CA MET A 1 26.41 -11.10 12.52
C MET A 1 26.42 -10.61 11.09
N ASN A 2 25.71 -9.54 10.74
CA ASN A 2 25.76 -8.97 9.40
C ASN A 2 27.20 -8.54 9.09
N PRO A 3 27.85 -8.97 8.00
CA PRO A 3 29.22 -8.60 7.66
C PRO A 3 29.36 -7.08 7.36
N TYR A 4 28.27 -6.45 6.95
CA TYR A 4 28.25 -5.05 6.57
C TYR A 4 27.95 -4.17 7.80
N HIS A 5 28.96 -3.85 8.57
CA HIS A 5 28.90 -2.90 9.69
C HIS A 5 30.14 -1.99 9.66
N LYS A 6 29.99 -0.76 10.11
CA LYS A 6 31.06 0.25 10.12
C LYS A 6 31.02 1.01 11.45
N HIS A 7 32.16 1.14 12.10
CA HIS A 7 32.32 2.03 13.23
C HIS A 7 32.63 3.44 12.72
N CYS A 8 31.85 4.43 13.18
CA CYS A 8 32.00 5.84 12.80
C CYS A 8 32.36 6.65 14.06
N LYS A 9 33.30 7.59 13.94
CA LYS A 9 33.78 8.40 15.06
C LYS A 9 32.90 9.62 15.30
N ASP A 10 32.26 10.12 14.25
CA ASP A 10 31.44 11.32 14.27
C ASP A 10 30.28 11.24 13.30
N ILE A 11 29.44 12.26 13.30
CA ILE A 11 28.24 12.31 12.45
C ILE A 11 28.56 12.41 10.96
N ASP A 12 29.67 13.02 10.59
CA ASP A 12 30.07 13.18 9.19
C ASP A 12 30.47 11.81 8.61
N GLU A 13 31.20 10.99 9.38
CA GLU A 13 31.48 9.60 9.01
C GLU A 13 30.19 8.76 8.90
N VAL A 14 29.20 9.00 9.76
CA VAL A 14 27.89 8.34 9.66
C VAL A 14 27.17 8.70 8.36
N ILE A 15 27.15 9.99 8.00
CA ILE A 15 26.50 10.45 6.76
C ILE A 15 27.20 9.82 5.54
N ASN A 16 28.53 9.82 5.51
CA ASN A 16 29.28 9.15 4.44
C ASN A 16 28.98 7.63 4.37
N ALA A 17 28.87 6.97 5.52
CA ALA A 17 28.52 5.57 5.58
C ALA A 17 27.10 5.31 5.03
N ILE A 18 26.12 6.18 5.29
CA ILE A 18 24.77 6.09 4.71
C ILE A 18 24.84 6.06 3.18
N ASP A 19 25.62 6.96 2.58
CA ASP A 19 25.79 7.03 1.12
C ASP A 19 26.50 5.80 0.55
N GLU A 20 27.55 5.32 1.22
CA GLU A 20 28.24 4.08 0.86
C GLU A 20 27.26 2.89 0.87
N TYR A 21 26.48 2.73 1.95
CA TYR A 21 25.51 1.64 2.07
C TYR A 21 24.35 1.75 1.06
N ASN A 22 23.94 2.97 0.71
CA ASN A 22 22.93 3.18 -0.32
C ASN A 22 23.39 2.72 -1.73
N GLN A 23 24.70 2.75 -2.00
CA GLN A 23 25.25 2.16 -3.23
C GLN A 23 25.45 0.65 -3.06
N LEU A 24 26.01 0.20 -1.94
CA LEU A 24 26.27 -1.19 -1.64
C LEU A 24 25.02 -2.06 -1.73
N ARG A 25 23.86 -1.58 -1.23
CA ARG A 25 22.61 -2.34 -1.24
C ARG A 25 22.17 -2.82 -2.63
N LYS A 26 22.60 -2.11 -3.69
CA LYS A 26 22.27 -2.48 -5.08
C LYS A 26 23.02 -3.71 -5.57
N THR A 27 24.08 -4.11 -4.88
CA THR A 27 24.94 -5.24 -5.23
C THR A 27 24.74 -6.46 -4.34
N LEU A 28 23.88 -6.31 -3.29
CA LEU A 28 23.58 -7.41 -2.37
C LEU A 28 22.60 -8.40 -3.03
N ASP A 29 22.71 -9.65 -2.66
CA ASP A 29 21.81 -10.74 -3.09
C ASP A 29 20.49 -10.80 -2.29
N TYR A 30 20.32 -9.87 -1.34
CA TYR A 30 19.12 -9.69 -0.54
C TYR A 30 18.69 -8.21 -0.48
N ALA A 31 17.40 -7.97 -0.33
CA ALA A 31 16.85 -6.61 -0.22
C ALA A 31 17.11 -6.00 1.15
N THR A 32 17.46 -4.71 1.18
CA THR A 32 17.61 -3.91 2.41
C THR A 32 16.87 -2.59 2.24
N ASP A 33 16.03 -2.24 3.24
CA ASP A 33 15.21 -1.02 3.23
C ASP A 33 15.88 0.15 3.98
N GLY A 34 16.95 -0.13 4.72
CA GLY A 34 17.65 0.88 5.51
C GLY A 34 18.81 0.33 6.31
N ILE A 35 19.33 1.16 7.18
CA ILE A 35 20.40 0.83 8.13
C ILE A 35 19.98 1.23 9.55
N VAL A 36 20.57 0.60 10.55
CA VAL A 36 20.39 0.97 11.95
C VAL A 36 21.70 1.57 12.45
N ILE A 37 21.60 2.80 12.94
CA ILE A 37 22.70 3.54 13.54
C ILE A 37 22.52 3.44 15.05
N LYS A 38 23.60 3.09 15.77
CA LYS A 38 23.56 2.91 17.23
C LYS A 38 24.75 3.64 17.86
N VAL A 39 24.55 4.11 19.08
CA VAL A 39 25.67 4.53 19.94
C VAL A 39 26.58 3.31 20.15
N ASN A 40 27.89 3.49 20.05
CA ASN A 40 28.86 2.39 20.12
C ASN A 40 29.09 1.93 21.57
N GLU A 41 29.11 2.88 22.50
CA GLU A 41 29.38 2.67 23.91
C GLU A 41 28.14 2.11 24.61
N PHE A 42 28.14 0.83 24.94
CA PHE A 42 27.03 0.16 25.65
C PHE A 42 26.74 0.76 27.03
N GLU A 43 27.75 1.29 27.69
CA GLU A 43 27.64 1.91 29.00
C GLU A 43 26.72 3.14 29.00
N LEU A 44 26.59 3.82 27.86
CA LEU A 44 25.72 4.98 27.69
C LEU A 44 24.24 4.61 27.44
N TYR A 45 23.93 3.36 27.19
CA TYR A 45 22.57 2.96 26.81
C TYR A 45 21.55 3.26 27.91
N ASP A 46 21.90 3.03 29.18
CA ASP A 46 21.03 3.29 30.32
C ASP A 46 20.90 4.80 30.60
N GLU A 47 22.00 5.57 30.41
CA GLU A 47 22.00 7.03 30.55
C GLU A 47 21.13 7.71 29.48
N ILE A 48 21.29 7.33 28.20
CA ILE A 48 20.51 7.84 27.07
C ILE A 48 19.05 7.37 27.20
N GLY A 49 18.85 6.13 27.68
CA GLY A 49 17.58 5.56 28.04
C GLY A 49 16.69 5.16 26.88
N TYR A 50 15.41 5.00 27.19
CA TYR A 50 14.37 4.46 26.31
C TYR A 50 13.16 5.39 26.31
N THR A 51 12.39 5.34 25.23
CA THR A 51 10.99 5.78 25.22
C THR A 51 10.10 4.59 25.65
N VAL A 52 8.79 4.80 25.73
CA VAL A 52 7.84 3.71 26.03
C VAL A 52 7.93 2.55 25.02
N LYS A 53 8.38 2.81 23.79
CA LYS A 53 8.36 1.83 22.70
C LYS A 53 9.72 1.52 22.08
N VAL A 54 10.67 2.45 22.14
CA VAL A 54 11.96 2.33 21.40
C VAL A 54 13.13 2.88 22.21
N PRO A 55 14.37 2.37 21.97
CA PRO A 55 15.58 2.94 22.53
C PRO A 55 15.88 4.30 21.93
N LYS A 56 16.45 5.22 22.71
CA LYS A 56 16.93 6.53 22.23
C LYS A 56 18.35 6.47 21.68
N TRP A 57 19.12 5.44 22.01
CA TRP A 57 20.50 5.20 21.57
C TRP A 57 20.59 4.51 20.20
N ALA A 58 19.46 4.25 19.53
CA ALA A 58 19.42 3.67 18.21
C ALA A 58 18.39 4.40 17.32
N ILE A 59 18.76 4.59 16.05
CA ILE A 59 17.87 5.18 15.04
C ILE A 59 17.92 4.35 13.76
N ALA A 60 16.76 4.08 13.18
CA ALA A 60 16.66 3.46 11.87
C ALA A 60 16.61 4.56 10.80
N TYR A 61 17.57 4.53 9.88
CA TYR A 61 17.56 5.34 8.68
C TYR A 61 17.07 4.51 7.50
N LYS A 62 15.95 4.91 6.90
CA LYS A 62 15.41 4.26 5.71
C LYS A 62 15.89 4.98 4.46
N PHE A 63 16.38 4.20 3.49
CA PHE A 63 16.78 4.76 2.21
C PHE A 63 15.57 5.36 1.47
N PRO A 64 15.80 6.39 0.64
CA PRO A 64 14.77 6.92 -0.23
C PRO A 64 14.17 5.80 -1.08
N ALA A 65 12.83 5.76 -1.14
CA ALA A 65 12.14 4.79 -1.97
C ALA A 65 12.46 5.02 -3.46
N GLU A 66 12.69 3.94 -4.19
CA GLU A 66 12.85 3.98 -5.63
C GLU A 66 11.57 4.52 -6.28
N MET A 67 11.74 5.50 -7.18
CA MET A 67 10.64 6.06 -7.98
C MET A 67 10.84 5.74 -9.45
N VAL A 68 9.77 5.26 -10.10
CA VAL A 68 9.78 4.95 -11.52
C VAL A 68 8.57 5.59 -12.18
N THR A 69 8.76 6.08 -13.41
CA THR A 69 7.68 6.66 -14.20
C THR A 69 7.06 5.61 -15.10
N THR A 70 5.72 5.49 -15.06
CA THR A 70 4.96 4.58 -15.92
C THR A 70 3.66 5.23 -16.39
N LYS A 71 3.01 4.66 -17.42
CA LYS A 71 1.76 5.19 -17.97
C LYS A 71 0.56 4.71 -17.15
N LEU A 72 -0.31 5.64 -16.79
CA LEU A 72 -1.62 5.37 -16.19
C LEU A 72 -2.60 4.97 -17.30
N LYS A 73 -3.00 3.70 -17.34
CA LYS A 73 -3.94 3.15 -18.34
C LYS A 73 -5.39 3.41 -17.98
N ASP A 74 -5.72 3.22 -16.71
CA ASP A 74 -7.09 3.31 -16.22
C ASP A 74 -7.13 3.57 -14.72
N ILE A 75 -8.30 3.96 -14.21
CA ILE A 75 -8.58 4.08 -12.78
C ILE A 75 -9.76 3.15 -12.47
N VAL A 76 -9.50 2.13 -11.67
CA VAL A 76 -10.50 1.17 -11.22
C VAL A 76 -10.84 1.39 -9.75
N PHE A 77 -12.06 1.02 -9.35
CA PHE A 77 -12.55 1.24 -7.99
C PHE A 77 -12.79 -0.07 -7.28
N THR A 78 -12.28 -0.19 -6.06
CA THR A 78 -12.57 -1.30 -5.16
C THR A 78 -13.53 -0.86 -4.07
N VAL A 79 -14.31 -1.80 -3.56
CA VAL A 79 -15.30 -1.58 -2.50
C VAL A 79 -14.85 -2.38 -1.29
N GLY A 80 -14.41 -1.71 -0.24
CA GLY A 80 -14.00 -2.38 0.99
C GLY A 80 -15.18 -2.87 1.84
N ARG A 81 -14.92 -3.65 2.89
CA ARG A 81 -15.93 -4.24 3.79
C ARG A 81 -16.87 -3.22 4.45
N THR A 82 -16.40 -2.00 4.71
CA THR A 82 -17.21 -0.90 5.24
C THR A 82 -18.00 -0.15 4.18
N GLY A 83 -17.84 -0.53 2.90
CA GLY A 83 -18.40 0.17 1.75
C GLY A 83 -17.50 1.29 1.21
N LYS A 84 -16.33 1.52 1.77
CA LYS A 84 -15.37 2.53 1.29
C LYS A 84 -14.98 2.26 -0.16
N ILE A 85 -15.10 3.29 -1.01
CA ILE A 85 -14.71 3.26 -2.42
C ILE A 85 -13.29 3.78 -2.56
N ILE A 86 -12.39 2.96 -3.04
CA ILE A 86 -10.96 3.27 -3.16
C ILE A 86 -10.57 3.26 -4.63
N PRO A 87 -10.11 4.40 -5.19
CA PRO A 87 -9.56 4.45 -6.54
C PRO A 87 -8.16 3.82 -6.58
N ASN A 88 -7.93 2.99 -7.58
CA ASN A 88 -6.65 2.34 -7.84
C ASN A 88 -6.23 2.58 -9.29
N ALA A 89 -4.97 2.98 -9.48
CA ALA A 89 -4.36 3.11 -10.79
C ALA A 89 -4.11 1.73 -11.41
N VAL A 90 -4.47 1.56 -12.66
CA VAL A 90 -4.00 0.48 -13.54
C VAL A 90 -2.87 1.06 -14.39
N LEU A 91 -1.69 0.47 -14.28
CA LEU A 91 -0.45 0.99 -14.84
C LEU A 91 0.08 0.08 -15.95
N ASP A 92 0.88 0.64 -16.85
CA ASP A 92 1.81 -0.20 -17.62
C ASP A 92 2.75 -0.90 -16.63
N PRO A 93 2.95 -2.23 -16.76
CA PRO A 93 3.80 -2.96 -15.84
C PRO A 93 5.21 -2.38 -15.78
N VAL A 94 5.68 -2.09 -14.58
CA VAL A 94 7.01 -1.51 -14.34
C VAL A 94 7.69 -2.22 -13.19
N TYR A 95 9.02 -2.38 -13.29
CA TYR A 95 9.82 -3.03 -12.27
C TYR A 95 10.24 -2.01 -11.21
N ILE A 96 9.89 -2.25 -9.93
CA ILE A 96 10.24 -1.39 -8.80
C ILE A 96 10.60 -2.28 -7.61
N ALA A 97 11.76 -2.05 -7.01
CA ALA A 97 12.22 -2.73 -5.80
C ALA A 97 11.95 -4.25 -5.85
N GLY A 98 12.52 -4.93 -6.87
CA GLY A 98 12.50 -6.38 -6.99
C GLY A 98 11.19 -7.02 -7.49
N THR A 99 10.13 -6.24 -7.80
CA THR A 99 8.85 -6.79 -8.27
C THR A 99 8.25 -5.99 -9.42
N VAL A 100 7.41 -6.64 -10.22
CA VAL A 100 6.63 -5.97 -11.27
C VAL A 100 5.35 -5.41 -10.67
N VAL A 101 5.16 -4.11 -10.83
CA VAL A 101 3.99 -3.35 -10.36
C VAL A 101 3.13 -2.98 -11.55
N SER A 102 1.84 -3.35 -11.51
CA SER A 102 0.81 -3.00 -12.51
C SER A 102 -0.39 -2.28 -11.90
N ARG A 103 -0.42 -2.14 -10.57
CA ARG A 103 -1.46 -1.40 -9.84
C ARG A 103 -0.83 -0.59 -8.71
N ALA A 104 -1.42 0.59 -8.43
CA ALA A 104 -0.98 1.44 -7.34
C ALA A 104 -2.19 2.14 -6.72
N THR A 105 -2.12 2.49 -5.44
CA THR A 105 -3.20 3.26 -4.82
C THR A 105 -3.19 4.71 -5.28
N LEU A 106 -4.39 5.28 -5.41
CA LEU A 106 -4.62 6.72 -5.64
C LEU A 106 -5.26 7.40 -4.42
N ASN A 107 -5.31 6.69 -3.29
CA ASN A 107 -5.83 7.16 -2.01
C ASN A 107 -7.31 7.57 -2.05
N ASN A 108 -7.66 8.73 -2.64
CA ASN A 108 -9.01 9.29 -2.70
C ASN A 108 -9.16 10.28 -3.87
N GLU A 109 -10.37 10.82 -4.06
CA GLU A 109 -10.66 11.82 -5.09
C GLU A 109 -9.81 13.08 -4.94
N ASP A 110 -9.70 13.63 -3.72
CA ASP A 110 -8.98 14.87 -3.46
C ASP A 110 -7.49 14.75 -3.84
N PHE A 111 -6.90 13.56 -3.64
CA PHE A 111 -5.54 13.27 -4.08
C PHE A 111 -5.41 13.32 -5.59
N ILE A 112 -6.36 12.74 -6.33
CA ILE A 112 -6.36 12.71 -7.80
C ILE A 112 -6.54 14.12 -8.36
N VAL A 113 -7.53 14.85 -7.82
CA VAL A 113 -7.87 16.21 -8.28
C VAL A 113 -6.75 17.20 -7.95
N SER A 114 -6.20 17.17 -6.72
CA SER A 114 -5.13 18.10 -6.31
C SER A 114 -3.85 17.97 -7.11
N ARG A 115 -3.60 16.79 -7.71
CA ARG A 115 -2.45 16.51 -8.57
C ARG A 115 -2.80 16.50 -10.06
N ASP A 116 -4.07 16.79 -10.38
CA ASP A 116 -4.59 16.75 -11.74
C ASP A 116 -4.21 15.45 -12.49
N ILE A 117 -4.39 14.29 -11.82
CA ILE A 117 -4.09 12.99 -12.41
C ILE A 117 -5.17 12.61 -13.41
N ARG A 118 -4.78 12.29 -14.67
CA ARG A 118 -5.70 11.92 -15.74
C ARG A 118 -5.32 10.57 -16.35
N ILE A 119 -6.32 9.81 -16.78
CA ILE A 119 -6.08 8.55 -17.51
C ILE A 119 -5.30 8.89 -18.80
N GLY A 120 -4.19 8.19 -19.02
CA GLY A 120 -3.25 8.42 -20.11
C GLY A 120 -1.99 9.18 -19.72
N ASP A 121 -1.94 9.76 -18.52
CA ASP A 121 -0.74 10.44 -17.99
C ASP A 121 0.42 9.47 -17.73
N TYR A 122 1.62 10.02 -17.74
CA TYR A 122 2.78 9.40 -17.13
C TYR A 122 2.84 9.80 -15.66
N VAL A 123 2.83 8.79 -14.78
CA VAL A 123 2.82 8.98 -13.32
C VAL A 123 4.08 8.43 -12.68
N ARG A 124 4.57 9.12 -11.65
CA ARG A 124 5.66 8.62 -10.82
C ARG A 124 5.08 7.73 -9.72
N VAL A 125 5.63 6.52 -9.63
CA VAL A 125 5.17 5.49 -8.71
C VAL A 125 6.33 5.11 -7.80
N ARG A 126 6.04 4.92 -6.50
CA ARG A 126 6.96 4.34 -5.52
C ARG A 126 6.27 3.26 -4.72
N LYS A 127 7.05 2.44 -4.02
CA LYS A 127 6.52 1.54 -3.00
C LYS A 127 6.66 2.20 -1.62
N ALA A 128 5.53 2.52 -0.99
CA ALA A 128 5.51 3.01 0.38
C ALA A 128 5.92 1.86 1.32
N GLY A 129 6.98 2.11 2.14
CA GLY A 129 7.55 1.08 3.00
C GLY A 129 8.04 -0.17 2.25
N GLU A 130 8.39 -0.01 0.96
CA GLU A 130 8.83 -1.06 0.02
C GLU A 130 7.78 -2.17 -0.26
N ILE A 131 6.55 -2.00 0.18
CA ILE A 131 5.48 -3.00 0.05
C ILE A 131 4.35 -2.51 -0.84
N ILE A 132 3.73 -1.37 -0.52
CA ILE A 132 2.49 -0.90 -1.17
C ILE A 132 2.82 0.11 -2.28
N PRO A 133 2.53 -0.22 -3.56
CA PRO A 133 2.69 0.74 -4.64
C PRO A 133 1.71 1.90 -4.50
N GLU A 134 2.22 3.12 -4.60
CA GLU A 134 1.41 4.34 -4.62
C GLU A 134 1.85 5.26 -5.76
N VAL A 135 0.90 5.95 -6.35
CA VAL A 135 1.18 7.06 -7.25
C VAL A 135 1.60 8.25 -6.40
N VAL A 136 2.69 8.92 -6.75
CA VAL A 136 3.18 10.11 -6.04
C VAL A 136 2.66 11.37 -6.71
N ASP A 137 2.87 11.49 -8.02
CA ASP A 137 2.47 12.64 -8.83
C ASP A 137 2.48 12.32 -10.33
N VAL A 138 2.22 13.33 -11.14
CA VAL A 138 2.17 13.28 -12.62
C VAL A 138 3.39 13.95 -13.21
N ASP A 139 3.95 13.37 -14.24
CA ASP A 139 4.92 14.01 -15.12
C ASP A 139 4.18 14.83 -16.20
N ILE A 140 3.85 16.06 -15.85
CA ILE A 140 3.10 16.97 -16.72
C ILE A 140 3.85 17.25 -18.03
N SER A 141 5.18 17.20 -18.04
CA SER A 141 5.99 17.45 -19.24
C SER A 141 5.73 16.43 -20.36
N ARG A 142 5.25 15.24 -19.98
CA ARG A 142 4.94 14.12 -20.90
C ARG A 142 3.45 13.95 -21.17
N ARG A 143 2.60 14.86 -20.66
CA ARG A 143 1.15 14.80 -20.87
C ARG A 143 0.79 15.02 -22.32
N GLN A 144 -0.08 14.15 -22.85
CA GLN A 144 -0.69 14.32 -24.15
C GLN A 144 -1.85 15.31 -24.08
N GLU A 145 -2.05 16.09 -25.15
CA GLU A 145 -3.20 16.99 -25.23
C GLU A 145 -4.53 16.21 -25.30
N GLY A 146 -5.59 16.82 -24.79
CA GLY A 146 -6.95 16.27 -24.88
C GLY A 146 -7.33 15.26 -23.81
N LEU A 147 -6.47 14.97 -22.80
CA LEU A 147 -6.84 14.10 -21.69
C LEU A 147 -7.90 14.77 -20.80
N LYS A 148 -8.99 14.03 -20.53
CA LYS A 148 -10.10 14.54 -19.70
C LYS A 148 -9.71 14.58 -18.25
N PRO A 149 -10.15 15.59 -17.49
CA PRO A 149 -10.05 15.59 -16.02
C PRO A 149 -10.74 14.36 -15.42
N PHE A 150 -10.27 13.95 -14.24
CA PHE A 150 -10.89 12.87 -13.49
C PHE A 150 -12.28 13.28 -12.98
N GLU A 151 -13.22 12.36 -13.09
CA GLU A 151 -14.56 12.48 -12.51
C GLU A 151 -14.82 11.27 -11.61
N MET A 152 -15.22 11.52 -10.36
CA MET A 152 -15.57 10.45 -9.42
C MET A 152 -16.85 9.74 -9.84
N LEU A 153 -16.94 8.44 -9.54
CA LEU A 153 -18.16 7.66 -9.76
C LEU A 153 -19.33 8.25 -8.97
N LYS A 154 -20.53 8.13 -9.53
CA LYS A 154 -21.80 8.46 -8.85
C LYS A 154 -22.46 7.23 -8.23
N TYR A 155 -22.14 6.05 -8.73
CA TYR A 155 -22.74 4.79 -8.34
C TYR A 155 -21.69 3.75 -7.99
N CYS A 156 -22.03 2.87 -7.07
CA CYS A 156 -21.17 1.76 -6.65
C CYS A 156 -20.89 0.81 -7.82
N PRO A 157 -19.61 0.49 -8.12
CA PRO A 157 -19.26 -0.37 -9.24
C PRO A 157 -19.66 -1.84 -9.04
N LYS A 158 -20.06 -2.24 -7.83
CA LYS A 158 -20.45 -3.61 -7.50
C LYS A 158 -21.97 -3.84 -7.42
N CYS A 159 -22.75 -2.86 -6.98
CA CYS A 159 -24.19 -3.03 -6.78
C CYS A 159 -25.05 -1.93 -7.43
N GLY A 160 -24.47 -0.93 -8.08
CA GLY A 160 -25.20 0.14 -8.74
C GLY A 160 -25.92 1.15 -7.81
N SER A 161 -25.83 0.99 -6.49
CA SER A 161 -26.43 1.94 -5.56
C SER A 161 -25.68 3.28 -5.55
N PRO A 162 -26.33 4.42 -5.27
CA PRO A 162 -25.64 5.70 -5.14
C PRO A 162 -24.57 5.63 -4.07
N ILE A 163 -23.40 6.23 -4.36
CA ILE A 163 -22.36 6.42 -3.36
C ILE A 163 -22.51 7.79 -2.72
N VAL A 164 -22.13 7.88 -1.44
CA VAL A 164 -22.24 9.12 -0.67
C VAL A 164 -20.89 9.50 -0.06
N LYS A 165 -20.59 10.79 -0.05
CA LYS A 165 -19.45 11.35 0.68
C LYS A 165 -19.87 11.47 2.16
N ASP A 166 -19.07 10.99 3.08
CA ASP A 166 -19.39 10.96 4.50
C ASP A 166 -18.93 12.27 5.15
N GLY A 167 -19.87 13.19 5.39
CA GLY A 167 -19.69 14.41 6.17
C GLY A 167 -18.41 15.20 5.89
N SER A 168 -17.48 15.19 6.84
CA SER A 168 -16.16 15.82 6.75
C SER A 168 -15.09 14.94 6.06
N ASP A 169 -15.45 13.71 5.70
CA ASP A 169 -14.51 12.77 5.09
C ASP A 169 -14.27 13.04 3.61
N VAL A 170 -13.04 12.86 3.19
CA VAL A 170 -12.60 12.89 1.79
C VAL A 170 -12.93 11.59 1.05
N LEU A 171 -13.75 10.72 1.64
CA LEU A 171 -13.99 9.36 1.18
C LEU A 171 -15.45 9.16 0.77
N TYR A 172 -15.65 8.31 -0.22
CA TYR A 172 -16.96 7.87 -0.68
C TYR A 172 -17.30 6.48 -0.18
N PHE A 173 -18.59 6.26 0.11
CA PHE A 173 -19.08 4.99 0.63
C PHE A 173 -20.32 4.51 -0.11
N CYS A 174 -20.36 3.21 -0.38
CA CYS A 174 -21.57 2.49 -0.69
C CYS A 174 -22.30 2.15 0.62
N LYS A 175 -23.47 2.73 0.86
CA LYS A 175 -24.26 2.48 2.10
C LYS A 175 -25.17 1.26 1.99
N ASN A 176 -25.28 0.62 0.82
CA ASN A 176 -26.11 -0.57 0.64
C ASN A 176 -25.56 -1.75 1.46
N PRO A 177 -26.29 -2.29 2.46
CA PRO A 177 -25.86 -3.44 3.25
C PRO A 177 -25.77 -4.74 2.43
N GLU A 178 -26.56 -4.85 1.37
CA GLU A 178 -26.60 -6.02 0.49
C GLU A 178 -25.60 -5.92 -0.69
N CYS A 179 -24.70 -4.95 -0.64
CA CYS A 179 -23.68 -4.81 -1.67
C CYS A 179 -22.75 -6.04 -1.71
N GLY A 180 -22.74 -6.78 -2.81
CA GLY A 180 -21.90 -7.97 -2.99
C GLY A 180 -20.41 -7.71 -2.75
N GLY A 181 -19.91 -6.51 -3.10
CA GLY A 181 -18.54 -6.13 -2.79
C GLY A 181 -18.27 -6.01 -1.28
N ARG A 182 -19.20 -5.45 -0.51
CA ARG A 182 -19.08 -5.35 0.96
C ARG A 182 -19.16 -6.72 1.62
N ILE A 183 -20.07 -7.58 1.15
CA ILE A 183 -20.26 -8.94 1.66
C ILE A 183 -19.01 -9.75 1.43
N LEU A 184 -18.48 -9.78 0.20
CA LEU A 184 -17.28 -10.50 -0.16
C LEU A 184 -16.07 -10.08 0.69
N GLU A 185 -15.82 -8.78 0.78
CA GLU A 185 -14.74 -8.24 1.61
C GLU A 185 -14.93 -8.51 3.12
N GLY A 186 -16.20 -8.59 3.56
CA GLY A 186 -16.55 -9.02 4.91
C GLY A 186 -16.14 -10.46 5.19
N ILE A 187 -16.39 -11.37 4.25
CA ILE A 187 -16.02 -12.79 4.35
C ILE A 187 -14.49 -12.95 4.29
N ILE A 188 -13.81 -12.25 3.37
CA ILE A 188 -12.36 -12.25 3.26
C ILE A 188 -11.73 -11.80 4.60
N HIS A 189 -12.23 -10.70 5.15
CA HIS A 189 -11.73 -10.22 6.45
C HIS A 189 -11.99 -11.21 7.57
N PHE A 190 -13.19 -11.83 7.60
CA PHE A 190 -13.55 -12.82 8.62
C PHE A 190 -12.59 -14.01 8.62
N ALA A 191 -12.24 -14.52 7.44
CA ALA A 191 -11.29 -15.63 7.31
C ALA A 191 -9.82 -15.23 7.54
N SER A 192 -9.52 -13.94 7.52
CA SER A 192 -8.15 -13.42 7.57
C SER A 192 -7.49 -13.63 8.94
N ARG A 193 -6.16 -13.51 8.94
CA ARG A 193 -5.29 -13.57 10.12
C ARG A 193 -5.66 -12.57 11.23
N ALA A 194 -6.27 -11.44 10.83
CA ALA A 194 -6.70 -10.39 11.76
C ALA A 194 -8.04 -10.73 12.47
N ALA A 195 -8.72 -11.81 12.09
CA ALA A 195 -10.01 -12.22 12.63
C ALA A 195 -9.98 -13.70 13.04
N MET A 196 -10.51 -14.62 12.21
CA MET A 196 -10.64 -16.04 12.57
C MET A 196 -9.43 -16.90 12.15
N ASP A 197 -8.50 -16.34 11.38
CA ASP A 197 -7.28 -17.02 10.90
C ASP A 197 -7.55 -18.42 10.33
N ILE A 198 -8.48 -18.51 9.38
CA ILE A 198 -8.86 -19.80 8.78
C ILE A 198 -7.80 -20.21 7.76
N GLU A 199 -6.93 -21.12 8.14
CA GLU A 199 -5.84 -21.60 7.31
C GLU A 199 -6.37 -22.25 6.01
N GLY A 200 -5.74 -21.93 4.87
CA GLY A 200 -6.14 -22.44 3.56
C GLY A 200 -7.33 -21.73 2.92
N LEU A 201 -8.04 -20.87 3.65
CA LEU A 201 -9.18 -20.09 3.11
C LEU A 201 -8.75 -18.66 2.76
N GLY A 202 -7.94 -18.52 1.71
CA GLY A 202 -7.46 -17.24 1.22
C GLY A 202 -8.45 -16.51 0.32
N GLU A 203 -8.15 -15.25 -0.04
CA GLU A 203 -8.98 -14.36 -0.85
C GLU A 203 -9.50 -15.03 -2.14
N LYS A 204 -8.63 -15.69 -2.92
CA LYS A 204 -9.00 -16.35 -4.18
C LYS A 204 -9.99 -17.50 -4.00
N GLN A 205 -9.82 -18.32 -2.94
CA GLN A 205 -10.74 -19.39 -2.61
C GLN A 205 -12.11 -18.85 -2.21
N ILE A 206 -12.11 -17.78 -1.40
CA ILE A 206 -13.34 -17.11 -0.99
C ILE A 206 -14.06 -16.49 -2.19
N GLU A 207 -13.37 -15.79 -3.07
CA GLU A 207 -13.94 -15.25 -4.31
C GLU A 207 -14.58 -16.34 -5.17
N GLN A 208 -13.90 -17.48 -5.33
CA GLN A 208 -14.41 -18.61 -6.07
C GLN A 208 -15.67 -19.20 -5.43
N LEU A 209 -15.64 -19.49 -4.13
CA LEU A 209 -16.78 -20.04 -3.39
C LEU A 209 -17.96 -19.06 -3.36
N TYR A 210 -17.70 -17.76 -3.22
CA TYR A 210 -18.71 -16.71 -3.31
C TYR A 210 -19.36 -16.66 -4.70
N SER A 211 -18.55 -16.71 -5.76
CA SER A 211 -19.06 -16.71 -7.15
C SER A 211 -19.92 -17.94 -7.49
N MET A 212 -19.63 -19.08 -6.84
CA MET A 212 -20.40 -20.32 -6.97
C MET A 212 -21.67 -20.34 -6.07
N GLY A 213 -21.87 -19.32 -5.21
CA GLY A 213 -22.99 -19.24 -4.30
C GLY A 213 -22.88 -20.09 -3.02
N TYR A 214 -21.73 -20.72 -2.77
CA TYR A 214 -21.50 -21.49 -1.54
C TYR A 214 -21.28 -20.61 -0.30
N LEU A 215 -20.73 -19.41 -0.47
CA LEU A 215 -20.56 -18.41 0.58
C LEU A 215 -21.38 -17.17 0.20
N THR A 216 -22.38 -16.84 1.01
CA THR A 216 -23.27 -15.70 0.74
C THR A 216 -23.21 -14.62 1.82
N ALA A 217 -22.76 -14.98 3.03
CA ALA A 217 -22.59 -14.06 4.16
C ALA A 217 -21.64 -14.66 5.19
N VAL A 218 -21.11 -13.83 6.10
CA VAL A 218 -20.24 -14.27 7.22
C VAL A 218 -20.97 -15.30 8.12
N SER A 219 -22.27 -15.13 8.35
CA SER A 219 -23.07 -16.03 9.19
C SER A 219 -23.20 -17.46 8.63
N TYR A 220 -23.03 -17.65 7.34
CA TYR A 220 -23.11 -18.99 6.71
C TYR A 220 -21.80 -19.77 6.78
N THR A 221 -20.68 -19.15 7.08
CA THR A 221 -19.39 -19.83 7.22
C THR A 221 -19.34 -20.79 8.41
N HIS A 222 -20.25 -20.63 9.38
CA HIS A 222 -20.38 -21.52 10.55
C HIS A 222 -21.29 -22.73 10.34
N LEU A 223 -22.15 -22.71 9.32
CA LEU A 223 -23.23 -23.71 9.17
C LEU A 223 -22.96 -24.77 8.10
N THR A 224 -21.92 -24.65 7.31
CA THR A 224 -21.73 -25.47 6.10
C THR A 224 -20.43 -26.29 6.09
N LEU A 225 -19.72 -26.43 7.20
CA LEU A 225 -18.69 -27.45 7.29
C LEU A 225 -19.38 -28.79 7.60
N PRO A 226 -19.45 -29.75 6.64
CA PRO A 226 -19.85 -31.09 6.95
C PRO A 226 -18.85 -31.71 7.92
N THR A 227 -19.33 -32.17 9.05
CA THR A 227 -18.59 -33.01 9.99
C THR A 227 -18.15 -34.30 9.34
#